data_d1e2307a988577f4bdc6810ff2d4328f
#
_entry.id   d1e2307a988577f4bdc6810ff2d4328f
#
_cell.length_a   1.000
_cell.length_b   1.000
_cell.length_c   1.000
_cell.angle_alpha   90.00
_cell.angle_beta   90.00
_cell.angle_gamma   90.00
#
_symmetry.space_group_name_H-M   'P 1'
#
loop_
_entity.id
_entity.type
_entity.pdbx_description
1 polymer ?
#
loop_
_entity_poly.entity_id
_entity_poly.type
_entity_poly.pdbx_seq_one_letter_code
_entity_poly.pdbx_strand_id
1 'polypeptide(L)'
;MELERLNVGIITTVSGRWPQELPMARHDEYSAWLTRSYPDIHVVKAPKIAVNKKDVATITEYFKKETVDLVVQVIGAFTGDDVATYLGEELKVPIVIWAPHEPPFDGGRLMANALVAATMNTAAMYRLGLKYHFVYGDYTENRIQAEVSMLIKVYGALKKLKRTYLGLLGYRPTAFYSSTFDETLIRQKFGIKMEELDLKVILDKAEKMDAAKVEEDIAKVRALGQVQGIPDEYLENHSRLTLAIKELVAEQDFNALCIKCWPELGNLHYTPCGMISRLADEDFLIGCESDVDATVTMLIQKYLSGETPFMSDLITIDETENSAMFWHCGQAATKLKNPTCDLIVSNHPLAGQGVAIYGTLKPGKVTVARMSKIDNEFKLFLVKGEAIPSQYVTKGVMVKVVLEKPVYQVLHRIAEEGVPHHYSLVWDDVAAEMKKLASVLGIEVIEI
;
A
#
# COMPACT_ATOMS: atom_id res chain seq x y z
N MET A 1 12.77 9.42 4.81
CA MET A 1 13.40 8.26 5.49
C MET A 1 13.17 7.01 4.65
N GLU A 2 14.22 6.31 4.25
CA GLU A 2 14.08 5.06 3.50
C GLU A 2 13.42 4.02 4.42
N LEU A 3 12.21 3.57 4.05
CA LEU A 3 11.53 2.52 4.81
C LEU A 3 12.36 1.23 4.67
N GLU A 4 12.70 0.62 5.80
CA GLU A 4 13.56 -0.56 5.86
C GLU A 4 13.10 -1.68 4.91
N ARG A 5 14.07 -2.34 4.27
CA ARG A 5 13.84 -3.51 3.41
C ARG A 5 13.23 -4.66 4.21
N LEU A 6 12.41 -5.48 3.55
CA LEU A 6 11.88 -6.72 4.15
C LEU A 6 13.02 -7.71 4.38
N ASN A 7 13.18 -8.23 5.61
CA ASN A 7 14.15 -9.26 5.96
C ASN A 7 13.50 -10.64 5.79
N VAL A 8 13.94 -11.41 4.82
CA VAL A 8 13.40 -12.75 4.51
C VAL A 8 14.41 -13.81 4.93
N GLY A 9 14.11 -14.53 6.01
CA GLY A 9 14.89 -15.69 6.41
C GLY A 9 14.62 -16.87 5.46
N ILE A 10 15.67 -17.56 4.99
CA ILE A 10 15.50 -18.79 4.24
C ILE A 10 16.24 -19.94 4.93
N ILE A 11 15.50 -21.03 5.19
CA ILE A 11 15.98 -22.26 5.81
C ILE A 11 15.56 -23.45 4.98
N THR A 12 16.44 -24.42 4.79
CA THR A 12 16.10 -25.73 4.19
C THR A 12 16.14 -26.81 5.25
N THR A 13 15.12 -27.64 5.27
CA THR A 13 14.90 -28.65 6.33
C THR A 13 14.86 -30.05 5.76
N VAL A 14 15.41 -31.00 6.53
CA VAL A 14 15.44 -32.44 6.21
C VAL A 14 15.58 -33.21 7.49
N SER A 15 14.95 -34.42 7.61
CA SER A 15 15.23 -35.35 8.68
C SER A 15 16.58 -36.04 8.48
N GLY A 16 17.36 -36.23 9.55
CA GLY A 16 18.64 -36.91 9.50
C GLY A 16 18.63 -38.38 8.97
N ARG A 17 17.44 -38.93 8.71
CA ARG A 17 17.27 -40.25 8.08
C ARG A 17 17.27 -40.19 6.54
N TRP A 18 17.31 -38.99 5.95
CA TRP A 18 17.30 -38.75 4.51
C TRP A 18 18.67 -38.30 4.02
N PRO A 19 19.05 -38.61 2.76
CA PRO A 19 20.26 -38.06 2.13
C PRO A 19 20.22 -36.56 2.15
N GLN A 20 21.37 -35.90 2.32
CA GLN A 20 21.45 -34.45 2.52
C GLN A 20 21.92 -33.71 1.26
N GLU A 21 22.39 -34.40 0.23
CA GLU A 21 22.94 -33.83 -1.00
C GLU A 21 21.88 -32.94 -1.72
N LEU A 22 20.69 -33.48 -1.96
CA LEU A 22 19.59 -32.73 -2.60
C LEU A 22 19.12 -31.55 -1.72
N PRO A 23 18.88 -31.70 -0.41
CA PRO A 23 18.57 -30.56 0.47
C PRO A 23 19.65 -29.47 0.47
N MET A 24 20.93 -29.80 0.42
CA MET A 24 22.02 -28.82 0.33
C MET A 24 21.99 -28.06 -1.00
N ALA A 25 21.83 -28.76 -2.12
CA ALA A 25 21.68 -28.14 -3.43
C ALA A 25 20.48 -27.17 -3.46
N ARG A 26 19.32 -27.62 -2.97
CA ARG A 26 18.12 -26.77 -2.85
C ARG A 26 18.35 -25.55 -1.97
N HIS A 27 19.10 -25.68 -0.89
CA HIS A 27 19.41 -24.54 -0.01
C HIS A 27 20.18 -23.45 -0.75
N ASP A 28 21.16 -23.81 -1.53
CA ASP A 28 21.97 -22.86 -2.31
C ASP A 28 21.19 -22.26 -3.47
N GLU A 29 20.49 -23.08 -4.24
CA GLU A 29 19.74 -22.66 -5.41
C GLU A 29 18.58 -21.71 -5.07
N TYR A 30 17.74 -22.07 -4.08
CA TYR A 30 16.59 -21.27 -3.68
C TYR A 30 17.01 -19.95 -3.02
N SER A 31 18.08 -19.97 -2.20
CA SER A 31 18.64 -18.76 -1.61
C SER A 31 19.18 -17.81 -2.67
N ALA A 32 19.95 -18.35 -3.61
CA ALA A 32 20.53 -17.57 -4.72
C ALA A 32 19.44 -17.00 -5.64
N TRP A 33 18.38 -17.79 -5.91
CA TRP A 33 17.24 -17.33 -6.69
C TRP A 33 16.52 -16.17 -6.01
N LEU A 34 16.15 -16.28 -4.71
CA LEU A 34 15.51 -15.20 -3.96
C LEU A 34 16.35 -13.92 -3.99
N THR A 35 17.64 -14.02 -3.76
CA THR A 35 18.55 -12.86 -3.74
C THR A 35 18.61 -12.15 -5.11
N ARG A 36 18.64 -12.92 -6.20
CA ARG A 36 18.71 -12.34 -7.56
C ARG A 36 17.38 -11.77 -8.03
N SER A 37 16.28 -12.45 -7.69
CA SER A 37 14.94 -12.08 -8.18
C SER A 37 14.32 -10.89 -7.44
N TYR A 38 14.76 -10.64 -6.21
CA TYR A 38 14.19 -9.59 -5.35
C TYR A 38 15.29 -8.71 -4.72
N PRO A 39 15.91 -7.80 -5.48
CA PRO A 39 17.00 -6.95 -4.99
C PRO A 39 16.57 -5.98 -3.86
N ASP A 40 15.27 -5.72 -3.76
CA ASP A 40 14.70 -4.79 -2.76
C ASP A 40 14.42 -5.44 -1.39
N ILE A 41 14.66 -6.75 -1.25
CA ILE A 41 14.61 -7.42 0.06
C ILE A 41 16.01 -7.74 0.57
N HIS A 42 16.11 -8.00 1.87
CA HIS A 42 17.32 -8.55 2.50
C HIS A 42 17.11 -10.05 2.76
N VAL A 43 17.78 -10.90 2.00
CA VAL A 43 17.71 -12.36 2.18
C VAL A 43 18.70 -12.80 3.26
N VAL A 44 18.17 -13.31 4.36
CA VAL A 44 18.93 -13.86 5.49
C VAL A 44 19.02 -15.39 5.31
N LYS A 45 20.06 -15.85 4.63
CA LYS A 45 20.31 -17.28 4.41
C LYS A 45 20.73 -17.94 5.70
N ALA A 46 20.06 -19.04 6.11
CA ALA A 46 20.53 -19.86 7.22
C ALA A 46 21.96 -20.38 6.97
N PRO A 47 22.83 -20.42 7.98
CA PRO A 47 24.25 -20.78 7.79
C PRO A 47 24.45 -22.26 7.37
N LYS A 48 23.41 -23.07 7.53
CA LYS A 48 23.37 -24.50 7.15
C LYS A 48 21.93 -24.98 6.99
N ILE A 49 21.74 -26.16 6.40
CA ILE A 49 20.45 -26.86 6.43
C ILE A 49 20.15 -27.34 7.87
N ALA A 50 18.86 -27.44 8.20
CA ALA A 50 18.41 -27.96 9.50
C ALA A 50 18.09 -29.45 9.40
N VAL A 51 18.87 -30.27 10.11
CA VAL A 51 18.76 -31.74 10.09
C VAL A 51 18.13 -32.29 11.37
N ASN A 52 18.18 -31.50 12.44
CA ASN A 52 17.70 -31.87 13.77
C ASN A 52 17.25 -30.65 14.57
N LYS A 53 16.62 -30.86 15.73
CA LYS A 53 16.11 -29.79 16.60
C LYS A 53 17.16 -28.78 17.03
N LYS A 54 18.41 -29.21 17.25
CA LYS A 54 19.51 -28.33 17.66
C LYS A 54 19.86 -27.36 16.53
N ASP A 55 19.85 -27.83 15.27
CA ASP A 55 20.07 -26.97 14.11
C ASP A 55 18.96 -25.95 13.98
N VAL A 56 17.68 -26.37 14.11
CA VAL A 56 16.53 -25.47 14.07
C VAL A 56 16.65 -24.39 15.13
N ALA A 57 16.93 -24.75 16.38
CA ALA A 57 17.08 -23.78 17.47
C ALA A 57 18.23 -22.79 17.20
N THR A 58 19.39 -23.27 16.71
CA THR A 58 20.53 -22.39 16.38
C THR A 58 20.18 -21.40 15.26
N ILE A 59 19.49 -21.86 14.21
CA ILE A 59 19.07 -21.02 13.08
C ILE A 59 17.99 -20.03 13.53
N THR A 60 17.08 -20.45 14.40
CA THR A 60 16.05 -19.57 14.97
C THR A 60 16.69 -18.40 15.73
N GLU A 61 17.69 -18.67 16.58
CA GLU A 61 18.40 -17.60 17.27
C GLU A 61 19.19 -16.69 16.31
N TYR A 62 19.73 -17.22 15.24
CA TYR A 62 20.32 -16.43 14.17
C TYR A 62 19.28 -15.51 13.51
N PHE A 63 18.11 -16.03 13.14
CA PHE A 63 17.02 -15.26 12.55
C PHE A 63 16.44 -14.18 13.49
N LYS A 64 16.42 -14.43 14.81
CA LYS A 64 16.04 -13.43 15.80
C LYS A 64 17.02 -12.24 15.78
N LYS A 65 18.33 -12.51 15.73
CA LYS A 65 19.37 -11.46 15.66
C LYS A 65 19.28 -10.63 14.39
N GLU A 66 18.98 -11.27 13.26
CA GLU A 66 18.80 -10.62 11.95
C GLU A 66 17.41 -9.99 11.79
N THR A 67 16.55 -10.07 12.80
CA THR A 67 15.20 -9.47 12.82
C THR A 67 14.38 -9.80 11.56
N VAL A 68 14.27 -11.10 11.22
CA VAL A 68 13.50 -11.54 10.04
C VAL A 68 12.01 -11.22 10.19
N ASP A 69 11.39 -10.80 9.08
CA ASP A 69 9.97 -10.44 9.01
C ASP A 69 9.11 -11.57 8.43
N LEU A 70 9.73 -12.47 7.66
CA LEU A 70 9.13 -13.60 6.96
C LEU A 70 10.16 -14.71 6.88
N VAL A 71 9.75 -15.97 7.07
CA VAL A 71 10.63 -17.12 6.87
C VAL A 71 10.14 -17.95 5.70
N VAL A 72 11.05 -18.30 4.80
CA VAL A 72 10.85 -19.31 3.75
C VAL A 72 11.50 -20.60 4.20
N GLN A 73 10.68 -21.59 4.57
CA GLN A 73 11.11 -22.97 4.87
C GLN A 73 11.01 -23.81 3.60
N VAL A 74 12.11 -24.07 2.96
CA VAL A 74 12.19 -25.01 1.85
C VAL A 74 12.27 -26.43 2.41
N ILE A 75 11.32 -27.28 2.05
CA ILE A 75 11.36 -28.71 2.42
C ILE A 75 12.33 -29.41 1.48
N GLY A 76 13.59 -29.52 1.90
CA GLY A 76 14.65 -30.13 1.11
C GLY A 76 14.41 -31.62 0.85
N ALA A 77 14.03 -32.33 1.92
CA ALA A 77 13.45 -33.67 1.88
C ALA A 77 12.58 -33.84 3.14
N PHE A 78 11.96 -34.99 3.31
CA PHE A 78 11.04 -35.27 4.42
C PHE A 78 11.58 -34.78 5.77
N THR A 79 10.79 -34.04 6.50
CA THR A 79 11.05 -33.51 7.85
C THR A 79 9.79 -33.60 8.70
N GLY A 80 9.94 -33.62 10.02
CA GLY A 80 8.80 -33.57 10.95
C GLY A 80 8.08 -32.24 10.92
N ASP A 81 6.88 -32.19 11.48
CA ASP A 81 6.03 -31.02 11.59
C ASP A 81 6.41 -30.10 12.77
N ASP A 82 7.32 -30.51 13.61
CA ASP A 82 7.87 -29.77 14.74
C ASP A 82 8.78 -28.61 14.32
N VAL A 83 9.25 -28.59 13.07
CA VAL A 83 10.17 -27.54 12.58
C VAL A 83 9.42 -26.23 12.31
N ALA A 84 8.36 -26.28 11.48
CA ALA A 84 7.59 -25.07 11.16
C ALA A 84 6.91 -24.48 12.38
N THR A 85 6.36 -25.35 13.25
CA THR A 85 5.70 -24.92 14.48
C THR A 85 6.69 -24.23 15.43
N TYR A 86 7.88 -24.80 15.64
CA TYR A 86 8.92 -24.17 16.46
C TYR A 86 9.36 -22.81 15.90
N LEU A 87 9.60 -22.71 14.59
CA LEU A 87 9.93 -21.43 13.94
C LEU A 87 8.81 -20.40 14.13
N GLY A 88 7.55 -20.79 13.94
CA GLY A 88 6.39 -19.91 14.06
C GLY A 88 6.18 -19.40 15.49
N GLU A 89 6.32 -20.28 16.49
CA GLU A 89 6.17 -19.95 17.91
C GLU A 89 7.28 -19.02 18.41
N GLU A 90 8.54 -19.30 18.02
CA GLU A 90 9.69 -18.56 18.52
C GLU A 90 9.91 -17.23 17.82
N LEU A 91 9.70 -17.15 16.50
CA LEU A 91 9.93 -15.94 15.72
C LEU A 91 8.68 -15.05 15.66
N LYS A 92 7.48 -15.61 15.81
CA LYS A 92 6.18 -14.93 15.69
C LYS A 92 6.00 -14.19 14.36
N VAL A 93 6.64 -14.70 13.32
CA VAL A 93 6.53 -14.23 11.93
C VAL A 93 5.87 -15.31 11.06
N PRO A 94 5.29 -14.95 9.91
CA PRO A 94 4.72 -15.90 8.98
C PRO A 94 5.79 -16.84 8.41
N ILE A 95 5.39 -18.09 8.19
CA ILE A 95 6.27 -19.12 7.59
C ILE A 95 5.71 -19.50 6.21
N VAL A 96 6.49 -19.34 5.16
CA VAL A 96 6.20 -19.91 3.83
C VAL A 96 6.75 -21.32 3.80
N ILE A 97 5.87 -22.30 3.86
CA ILE A 97 6.22 -23.73 3.75
C ILE A 97 6.26 -24.06 2.26
N TRP A 98 7.45 -24.22 1.73
CA TRP A 98 7.69 -24.44 0.31
C TRP A 98 8.16 -25.86 0.03
N ALA A 99 7.30 -26.65 -0.67
CA ALA A 99 7.62 -27.98 -1.13
C ALA A 99 8.00 -27.98 -2.61
N PRO A 100 9.29 -28.17 -2.98
CA PRO A 100 9.70 -28.43 -4.35
C PRO A 100 9.16 -29.79 -4.85
N HIS A 101 9.08 -29.94 -6.16
CA HIS A 101 8.69 -31.23 -6.75
C HIS A 101 9.58 -32.38 -6.31
N GLU A 102 8.98 -33.57 -6.25
CA GLU A 102 9.74 -34.82 -6.15
C GLU A 102 10.60 -34.96 -7.41
N PRO A 103 11.89 -35.35 -7.30
CA PRO A 103 12.68 -35.72 -8.47
C PRO A 103 12.02 -36.84 -9.25
N PRO A 104 12.36 -37.04 -10.54
CA PRO A 104 11.79 -38.07 -11.38
C PRO A 104 11.92 -39.47 -10.74
N PHE A 105 10.85 -40.27 -10.79
CA PHE A 105 10.86 -41.62 -10.28
C PHE A 105 11.72 -42.53 -11.16
N ASP A 106 12.62 -43.28 -10.55
CA ASP A 106 13.52 -44.21 -11.21
C ASP A 106 13.29 -45.69 -10.82
N GLY A 107 12.21 -45.94 -10.05
CA GLY A 107 11.88 -47.25 -9.49
C GLY A 107 12.56 -47.54 -8.15
N GLY A 108 13.42 -46.66 -7.68
CA GLY A 108 14.12 -46.76 -6.41
C GLY A 108 13.35 -46.06 -5.25
N ARG A 109 14.12 -45.66 -4.25
CA ARG A 109 13.59 -44.90 -3.09
C ARG A 109 13.14 -43.52 -3.48
N LEU A 110 12.09 -42.99 -2.83
CA LEU A 110 11.74 -41.57 -2.89
C LEU A 110 12.94 -40.70 -2.48
N MET A 111 13.21 -39.68 -3.28
CA MET A 111 14.37 -38.80 -3.11
C MET A 111 14.11 -37.67 -2.10
N ALA A 112 12.91 -37.11 -2.08
CA ALA A 112 12.55 -35.98 -1.22
C ALA A 112 11.32 -36.22 -0.34
N ASN A 113 10.21 -36.69 -0.89
CA ASN A 113 8.92 -36.79 -0.18
C ASN A 113 8.51 -35.45 0.47
N ALA A 114 8.83 -34.34 -0.20
CA ALA A 114 8.68 -32.97 0.31
C ALA A 114 7.21 -32.58 0.51
N LEU A 115 6.32 -32.98 -0.39
CA LEU A 115 4.89 -32.65 -0.31
C LEU A 115 4.23 -33.24 0.94
N VAL A 116 4.55 -34.49 1.32
CA VAL A 116 4.03 -35.08 2.54
C VAL A 116 4.50 -34.31 3.77
N ALA A 117 5.78 -34.00 3.85
CA ALA A 117 6.30 -33.20 4.95
C ALA A 117 5.64 -31.81 5.02
N ALA A 118 5.46 -31.14 3.89
CA ALA A 118 4.82 -29.83 3.85
C ALA A 118 3.36 -29.86 4.31
N THR A 119 2.57 -30.85 3.88
CA THR A 119 1.18 -31.02 4.33
C THR A 119 1.09 -31.36 5.82
N MET A 120 2.03 -32.12 6.38
CA MET A 120 2.14 -32.32 7.83
C MET A 120 2.42 -31.00 8.55
N ASN A 121 3.42 -30.24 8.10
CA ASN A 121 3.78 -28.95 8.70
C ASN A 121 2.60 -27.95 8.63
N THR A 122 1.92 -27.81 7.49
CA THR A 122 0.75 -26.91 7.37
C THR A 122 -0.40 -27.33 8.29
N ALA A 123 -0.66 -28.64 8.43
CA ALA A 123 -1.70 -29.14 9.33
C ALA A 123 -1.39 -28.85 10.80
N ALA A 124 -0.13 -28.95 11.22
CA ALA A 124 0.30 -28.59 12.57
C ALA A 124 0.21 -27.09 12.82
N MET A 125 0.71 -26.27 11.89
CA MET A 125 0.61 -24.80 11.96
C MET A 125 -0.84 -24.33 12.08
N TYR A 126 -1.75 -24.89 11.26
CA TYR A 126 -3.19 -24.57 11.31
C TYR A 126 -3.80 -24.87 12.68
N ARG A 127 -3.54 -26.07 13.22
CA ARG A 127 -4.07 -26.51 14.53
C ARG A 127 -3.57 -25.63 15.69
N LEU A 128 -2.36 -25.09 15.58
CA LEU A 128 -1.78 -24.19 16.58
C LEU A 128 -2.12 -22.70 16.34
N GLY A 129 -2.90 -22.37 15.30
CA GLY A 129 -3.25 -20.98 14.98
C GLY A 129 -2.06 -20.13 14.55
N LEU A 130 -0.99 -20.75 14.04
CA LEU A 130 0.21 -20.05 13.57
C LEU A 130 0.04 -19.57 12.13
N LYS A 131 0.66 -18.45 11.80
CA LYS A 131 0.57 -17.86 10.45
C LYS A 131 1.49 -18.59 9.48
N TYR A 132 0.93 -19.08 8.39
CA TYR A 132 1.70 -19.74 7.33
C TYR A 132 1.12 -19.50 5.93
N HIS A 133 1.95 -19.77 4.92
CA HIS A 133 1.57 -19.92 3.52
C HIS A 133 2.13 -21.24 2.99
N PHE A 134 1.46 -21.81 2.01
CA PHE A 134 1.90 -23.04 1.37
C PHE A 134 2.22 -22.78 -0.09
N VAL A 135 3.40 -23.20 -0.55
CA VAL A 135 3.86 -23.12 -1.93
C VAL A 135 4.29 -24.53 -2.39
N TYR A 136 3.80 -24.96 -3.56
CA TYR A 136 4.15 -26.24 -4.14
C TYR A 136 4.60 -26.11 -5.58
N GLY A 137 5.84 -26.49 -5.87
CA GLY A 137 6.50 -26.43 -7.17
C GLY A 137 7.91 -25.88 -7.10
N ASP A 138 8.57 -25.79 -8.26
CA ASP A 138 9.94 -25.30 -8.33
C ASP A 138 9.99 -23.81 -8.66
N TYR A 139 11.03 -23.13 -8.18
CA TYR A 139 11.24 -21.68 -8.41
C TYR A 139 11.37 -21.29 -9.88
N THR A 140 11.58 -22.25 -10.79
CA THR A 140 11.63 -22.03 -12.24
C THR A 140 10.26 -21.87 -12.89
N GLU A 141 9.19 -22.23 -12.20
CA GLU A 141 7.82 -22.12 -12.69
C GLU A 141 7.27 -20.70 -12.54
N ASN A 142 6.75 -20.13 -13.63
CA ASN A 142 6.16 -18.78 -13.61
C ASN A 142 5.06 -18.61 -12.53
N ARG A 143 4.23 -19.65 -12.32
CA ARG A 143 3.18 -19.66 -11.30
C ARG A 143 3.78 -19.49 -9.90
N ILE A 144 4.84 -20.21 -9.59
CA ILE A 144 5.52 -20.16 -8.28
C ILE A 144 6.20 -18.80 -8.09
N GLN A 145 6.84 -18.29 -9.14
CA GLN A 145 7.45 -16.94 -9.11
C GLN A 145 6.41 -15.87 -8.80
N ALA A 146 5.24 -15.93 -9.44
CA ALA A 146 4.14 -15.00 -9.19
C ALA A 146 3.61 -15.10 -7.74
N GLU A 147 3.45 -16.34 -7.23
CA GLU A 147 2.96 -16.58 -5.86
C GLU A 147 3.94 -16.05 -4.80
N VAL A 148 5.23 -16.34 -4.95
CA VAL A 148 6.27 -15.84 -4.04
C VAL A 148 6.40 -14.31 -4.14
N SER A 149 6.35 -13.74 -5.36
CA SER A 149 6.35 -12.30 -5.58
C SER A 149 5.21 -11.59 -4.85
N MET A 150 4.00 -12.15 -4.95
CA MET A 150 2.84 -11.65 -4.22
C MET A 150 3.07 -11.62 -2.70
N LEU A 151 3.60 -12.69 -2.13
CA LEU A 151 3.90 -12.75 -0.69
C LEU A 151 4.94 -11.71 -0.27
N ILE A 152 6.02 -11.57 -1.05
CA ILE A 152 7.07 -10.57 -0.78
C ILE A 152 6.50 -9.15 -0.84
N LYS A 153 5.71 -8.80 -1.87
CA LYS A 153 5.05 -7.50 -1.99
C LYS A 153 4.13 -7.23 -0.79
N VAL A 154 3.27 -8.19 -0.43
CA VAL A 154 2.32 -8.04 0.67
C VAL A 154 3.03 -7.84 2.01
N TYR A 155 4.02 -8.67 2.34
CA TYR A 155 4.76 -8.51 3.60
C TYR A 155 5.67 -7.29 3.61
N GLY A 156 6.20 -6.89 2.46
CA GLY A 156 6.89 -5.61 2.28
C GLY A 156 5.99 -4.42 2.57
N ALA A 157 4.77 -4.42 2.02
CA ALA A 157 3.78 -3.38 2.28
C ALA A 157 3.35 -3.36 3.77
N LEU A 158 3.11 -4.52 4.38
CA LEU A 158 2.78 -4.62 5.81
C LEU A 158 3.91 -4.12 6.70
N LYS A 159 5.17 -4.39 6.37
CA LYS A 159 6.33 -3.84 7.10
C LYS A 159 6.36 -2.31 7.02
N LYS A 160 6.14 -1.74 5.83
CA LYS A 160 6.09 -0.29 5.61
C LYS A 160 4.93 0.35 6.39
N LEU A 161 3.74 -0.26 6.38
CA LEU A 161 2.59 0.22 7.16
C LEU A 161 2.90 0.27 8.67
N LYS A 162 3.51 -0.78 9.22
CA LYS A 162 3.92 -0.81 10.65
C LYS A 162 4.94 0.27 11.03
N ARG A 163 5.68 0.81 10.07
CA ARG A 163 6.67 1.88 10.25
C ARG A 163 6.10 3.26 9.92
N THR A 164 4.88 3.31 9.36
CA THR A 164 4.24 4.56 8.99
C THR A 164 3.87 5.37 10.23
N TYR A 165 4.27 6.64 10.22
CA TYR A 165 3.86 7.66 11.16
C TYR A 165 3.03 8.69 10.40
N LEU A 166 1.74 8.78 10.74
CA LEU A 166 0.74 9.60 10.05
C LEU A 166 0.40 10.82 10.89
N GLY A 167 0.64 12.01 10.34
CA GLY A 167 0.17 13.24 10.95
C GLY A 167 -1.29 13.53 10.59
N LEU A 168 -2.08 14.03 11.55
CA LEU A 168 -3.44 14.47 11.33
C LEU A 168 -3.55 15.96 11.70
N LEU A 169 -3.75 16.82 10.70
CA LEU A 169 -3.91 18.26 10.85
C LEU A 169 -5.39 18.64 10.89
N GLY A 170 -5.89 18.82 12.11
CA GLY A 170 -7.30 18.99 12.40
C GLY A 170 -8.13 17.72 12.18
N TYR A 171 -9.34 17.71 12.72
CA TYR A 171 -10.26 16.58 12.59
C TYR A 171 -11.11 16.72 11.31
N ARG A 172 -11.99 15.77 11.02
CA ARG A 172 -12.87 15.80 9.84
C ARG A 172 -13.74 17.06 9.77
N PRO A 173 -14.19 17.47 8.57
CA PRO A 173 -15.20 18.52 8.43
C PRO A 173 -16.51 18.19 9.17
N THR A 174 -17.23 19.22 9.58
CA THR A 174 -18.53 19.07 10.24
C THR A 174 -19.52 18.33 9.34
N ALA A 175 -20.28 17.39 9.89
CA ALA A 175 -21.23 16.52 9.20
C ALA A 175 -20.65 15.44 8.28
N PHE A 176 -19.35 15.29 8.19
CA PHE A 176 -18.68 14.20 7.43
C PHE A 176 -18.48 12.96 8.33
N TYR A 177 -19.59 12.34 8.74
CA TYR A 177 -19.53 11.16 9.63
C TYR A 177 -18.82 9.96 8.96
N SER A 178 -18.89 9.86 7.63
CA SER A 178 -18.23 8.81 6.84
C SER A 178 -16.69 8.90 6.86
N SER A 179 -16.13 10.05 7.25
CA SER A 179 -14.67 10.23 7.45
C SER A 179 -14.24 10.02 8.92
N THR A 180 -15.13 9.47 9.75
CA THR A 180 -14.77 9.07 11.12
C THR A 180 -13.92 7.82 11.08
N PHE A 181 -12.81 7.82 11.81
CA PHE A 181 -11.85 6.73 11.88
C PHE A 181 -11.69 6.21 13.32
N ASP A 182 -11.02 5.07 13.46
CA ASP A 182 -10.67 4.47 14.75
C ASP A 182 -9.15 4.27 14.81
N GLU A 183 -8.47 5.18 15.50
CA GLU A 183 -7.01 5.18 15.62
C GLU A 183 -6.48 3.88 16.24
N THR A 184 -7.17 3.35 17.25
CA THR A 184 -6.73 2.11 17.92
C THR A 184 -6.86 0.91 17.02
N LEU A 185 -7.95 0.82 16.25
CA LEU A 185 -8.16 -0.25 15.27
C LEU A 185 -7.16 -0.16 14.10
N ILE A 186 -6.87 1.06 13.60
CA ILE A 186 -5.84 1.31 12.58
C ILE A 186 -4.48 0.82 13.07
N ARG A 187 -4.12 1.20 14.30
CA ARG A 187 -2.85 0.77 14.92
C ARG A 187 -2.79 -0.74 15.13
N GLN A 188 -3.89 -1.35 15.57
CA GLN A 188 -3.97 -2.81 15.77
C GLN A 188 -3.84 -3.58 14.45
N LYS A 189 -4.57 -3.18 13.40
CA LYS A 189 -4.62 -3.90 12.12
C LYS A 189 -3.39 -3.62 11.25
N PHE A 190 -2.98 -2.35 11.12
CA PHE A 190 -1.93 -1.94 10.18
C PHE A 190 -0.59 -1.59 10.86
N GLY A 191 -0.61 -1.35 12.17
CA GLY A 191 0.57 -0.90 12.92
C GLY A 191 0.88 0.59 12.76
N ILE A 192 0.10 1.34 12.00
CA ILE A 192 0.28 2.77 11.75
C ILE A 192 0.17 3.54 13.07
N LYS A 193 1.13 4.41 13.33
CA LYS A 193 1.08 5.37 14.45
C LYS A 193 0.58 6.70 13.95
N MET A 194 -0.17 7.42 14.77
CA MET A 194 -0.75 8.70 14.40
C MET A 194 -0.43 9.76 15.44
N GLU A 195 -0.39 11.02 14.99
CA GLU A 195 -0.33 12.20 15.85
C GLU A 195 -1.25 13.29 15.33
N GLU A 196 -2.17 13.73 16.18
CA GLU A 196 -3.08 14.83 15.88
C GLU A 196 -2.45 16.17 16.25
N LEU A 197 -2.50 17.12 15.32
CA LEU A 197 -2.05 18.49 15.49
C LEU A 197 -3.19 19.47 15.15
N ASP A 198 -3.27 20.55 15.90
CA ASP A 198 -4.22 21.64 15.61
C ASP A 198 -3.80 22.35 14.31
N LEU A 199 -4.79 22.76 13.50
CA LEU A 199 -4.56 23.57 12.27
C LEU A 199 -3.78 24.85 12.56
N LYS A 200 -3.91 25.40 13.78
CA LYS A 200 -3.16 26.59 14.18
C LYS A 200 -1.64 26.40 14.08
N VAL A 201 -1.14 25.20 14.37
CA VAL A 201 0.30 24.88 14.30
C VAL A 201 0.84 25.15 12.90
N ILE A 202 0.13 24.69 11.87
CA ILE A 202 0.58 24.87 10.49
C ILE A 202 0.34 26.29 9.97
N LEU A 203 -0.74 26.95 10.40
CA LEU A 203 -1.02 28.36 10.03
C LEU A 203 0.03 29.28 10.62
N ASP A 204 0.36 29.17 11.93
CA ASP A 204 1.41 29.96 12.59
C ASP A 204 2.80 29.75 11.95
N LYS A 205 3.05 28.53 11.42
CA LYS A 205 4.28 28.22 10.70
C LYS A 205 4.27 28.87 9.31
N ALA A 206 3.15 28.79 8.58
CA ALA A 206 2.98 29.37 7.26
C ALA A 206 3.17 30.90 7.27
N GLU A 207 2.63 31.61 8.26
CA GLU A 207 2.79 33.05 8.43
C GLU A 207 4.26 33.47 8.60
N LYS A 208 5.09 32.62 9.19
CA LYS A 208 6.50 32.90 9.47
C LYS A 208 7.46 32.47 8.35
N MET A 209 6.95 31.92 7.23
CA MET A 209 7.79 31.49 6.12
C MET A 209 8.57 32.67 5.52
N ASP A 210 9.84 32.40 5.22
CA ASP A 210 10.74 33.37 4.60
C ASP A 210 10.20 33.84 3.24
N ALA A 211 10.10 35.17 3.05
CA ALA A 211 9.49 35.76 1.87
C ALA A 211 10.22 35.41 0.56
N ALA A 212 11.55 35.28 0.59
CA ALA A 212 12.32 34.93 -0.61
C ALA A 212 12.06 33.47 -1.02
N LYS A 213 11.95 32.55 -0.06
CA LYS A 213 11.57 31.15 -0.33
C LYS A 213 10.14 31.07 -0.88
N VAL A 214 9.23 31.89 -0.36
CA VAL A 214 7.84 31.95 -0.84
C VAL A 214 7.78 32.40 -2.29
N GLU A 215 8.51 33.45 -2.65
CA GLU A 215 8.57 33.96 -4.04
C GLU A 215 9.18 32.94 -5.00
N GLU A 216 10.23 32.24 -4.58
CA GLU A 216 10.80 31.12 -5.36
C GLU A 216 9.78 29.99 -5.56
N ASP A 217 8.98 29.66 -4.56
CA ASP A 217 7.96 28.63 -4.65
C ASP A 217 6.78 29.05 -5.52
N ILE A 218 6.36 30.33 -5.49
CA ILE A 218 5.34 30.89 -6.39
C ILE A 218 5.77 30.72 -7.86
N ALA A 219 7.05 30.98 -8.17
CA ALA A 219 7.57 30.77 -9.52
C ALA A 219 7.43 29.30 -9.97
N LYS A 220 7.64 28.34 -9.08
CA LYS A 220 7.43 26.90 -9.35
C LYS A 220 5.95 26.61 -9.61
N VAL A 221 5.02 27.19 -8.84
CA VAL A 221 3.57 27.02 -9.05
C VAL A 221 3.16 27.56 -10.43
N ARG A 222 3.65 28.76 -10.81
CA ARG A 222 3.36 29.35 -12.11
C ARG A 222 3.89 28.54 -13.30
N ALA A 223 4.95 27.77 -13.09
CA ALA A 223 5.54 26.88 -14.10
C ALA A 223 4.78 25.56 -14.31
N LEU A 224 3.83 25.19 -13.45
CA LEU A 224 3.08 23.94 -13.57
C LEU A 224 2.09 23.92 -14.75
N GLY A 225 1.53 25.08 -15.13
CA GLY A 225 0.52 25.14 -16.16
C GLY A 225 -0.01 26.55 -16.37
N GLN A 226 -1.17 26.67 -17.02
CA GLN A 226 -1.83 27.97 -17.24
C GLN A 226 -2.44 28.50 -15.94
N VAL A 227 -1.95 29.62 -15.43
CA VAL A 227 -2.52 30.28 -14.25
C VAL A 227 -3.74 31.13 -14.67
N GLN A 228 -4.91 30.82 -14.09
CA GLN A 228 -6.17 31.44 -14.46
C GLN A 228 -6.91 31.97 -13.23
N GLY A 229 -7.09 33.31 -13.19
CA GLY A 229 -7.99 33.97 -12.25
C GLY A 229 -7.63 33.83 -10.77
N ILE A 230 -6.34 33.68 -10.45
CA ILE A 230 -5.87 33.56 -9.07
C ILE A 230 -5.27 34.90 -8.63
N PRO A 231 -5.75 35.52 -7.52
CA PRO A 231 -5.07 36.60 -6.86
C PRO A 231 -3.67 36.19 -6.36
N ASP A 232 -2.72 37.16 -6.40
CA ASP A 232 -1.35 36.91 -5.93
C ASP A 232 -1.32 36.44 -4.44
N GLU A 233 -2.21 37.00 -3.61
CA GLU A 233 -2.40 36.55 -2.21
C GLU A 233 -2.64 35.06 -2.09
N TYR A 234 -3.43 34.45 -2.98
CA TYR A 234 -3.71 33.00 -2.91
C TYR A 234 -2.50 32.17 -3.32
N LEU A 235 -1.69 32.63 -4.26
CA LEU A 235 -0.42 32.01 -4.61
C LEU A 235 0.57 32.10 -3.45
N GLU A 236 0.63 33.26 -2.78
CA GLU A 236 1.46 33.43 -1.59
C GLU A 236 1.04 32.50 -0.47
N ASN A 237 -0.25 32.46 -0.11
CA ASN A 237 -0.78 31.58 0.93
C ASN A 237 -0.54 30.10 0.60
N HIS A 238 -0.73 29.70 -0.66
CA HIS A 238 -0.44 28.36 -1.14
C HIS A 238 1.03 27.98 -0.94
N SER A 239 1.95 28.86 -1.33
CA SER A 239 3.39 28.60 -1.20
C SER A 239 3.83 28.60 0.26
N ARG A 240 3.32 29.52 1.08
CA ARG A 240 3.54 29.52 2.53
C ARG A 240 3.10 28.20 3.18
N LEU A 241 1.88 27.72 2.86
CA LEU A 241 1.36 26.45 3.36
C LEU A 241 2.21 25.27 2.90
N THR A 242 2.60 25.23 1.62
CA THR A 242 3.43 24.16 1.05
C THR A 242 4.78 24.05 1.76
N LEU A 243 5.46 25.19 1.95
CA LEU A 243 6.75 25.22 2.65
C LEU A 243 6.62 24.83 4.13
N ALA A 244 5.57 25.34 4.80
CA ALA A 244 5.30 25.03 6.20
C ALA A 244 5.02 23.53 6.41
N ILE A 245 4.26 22.90 5.52
CA ILE A 245 4.01 21.45 5.57
C ILE A 245 5.31 20.67 5.36
N LYS A 246 6.16 21.05 4.40
CA LYS A 246 7.47 20.39 4.19
C LYS A 246 8.36 20.46 5.43
N GLU A 247 8.42 21.63 6.07
CA GLU A 247 9.18 21.78 7.31
C GLU A 247 8.59 20.93 8.45
N LEU A 248 7.25 20.97 8.63
CA LEU A 248 6.59 20.17 9.65
C LEU A 248 6.83 18.67 9.47
N VAL A 249 6.70 18.17 8.24
CA VAL A 249 6.94 16.77 7.89
C VAL A 249 8.37 16.35 8.24
N ALA A 250 9.35 17.20 7.94
CA ALA A 250 10.75 16.92 8.24
C ALA A 250 11.04 16.97 9.75
N GLU A 251 10.44 17.90 10.49
CA GLU A 251 10.61 18.04 11.95
C GLU A 251 10.00 16.87 12.73
N GLN A 252 8.88 16.32 12.26
CA GLN A 252 8.12 15.28 12.94
C GLN A 252 8.35 13.88 12.39
N ASP A 253 9.14 13.72 11.32
CA ASP A 253 9.38 12.45 10.64
C ASP A 253 8.10 11.77 10.12
N PHE A 254 7.06 12.55 9.73
CA PHE A 254 5.84 12.00 9.17
C PHE A 254 6.08 11.34 7.81
N ASN A 255 5.45 10.16 7.60
CA ASN A 255 5.49 9.45 6.33
C ASN A 255 4.29 9.78 5.42
N ALA A 256 3.21 10.28 6.00
CA ALA A 256 2.01 10.77 5.34
C ALA A 256 1.26 11.74 6.24
N LEU A 257 0.32 12.49 5.68
CA LEU A 257 -0.56 13.39 6.42
C LEU A 257 -2.03 13.16 6.06
N CYS A 258 -2.92 13.59 6.95
CA CYS A 258 -4.30 13.92 6.64
C CYS A 258 -4.53 15.38 7.03
N ILE A 259 -5.32 16.10 6.25
CA ILE A 259 -5.57 17.53 6.51
C ILE A 259 -7.04 17.88 6.38
N LYS A 260 -7.58 18.60 7.37
CA LYS A 260 -8.90 19.22 7.30
C LYS A 260 -8.84 20.44 6.37
N CYS A 261 -9.34 20.28 5.15
CA CYS A 261 -9.22 21.31 4.12
C CYS A 261 -10.25 22.44 4.25
N TRP A 262 -11.40 22.17 4.85
CA TRP A 262 -12.48 23.14 5.01
C TRP A 262 -13.31 22.88 6.28
N PRO A 263 -14.10 23.88 6.78
CA PRO A 263 -14.20 25.23 6.22
C PRO A 263 -13.03 26.16 6.55
N GLU A 264 -12.22 25.85 7.57
CA GLU A 264 -11.25 26.78 8.17
C GLU A 264 -10.19 27.25 7.15
N LEU A 265 -9.46 26.29 6.53
CA LEU A 265 -8.42 26.63 5.55
C LEU A 265 -9.00 27.33 4.31
N GLY A 266 -10.19 26.91 3.87
CA GLY A 266 -10.89 27.58 2.77
C GLY A 266 -11.18 29.04 3.09
N ASN A 267 -11.77 29.32 4.25
CA ASN A 267 -12.13 30.68 4.69
C ASN A 267 -10.91 31.60 4.86
N LEU A 268 -9.74 31.04 5.13
CA LEU A 268 -8.47 31.75 5.26
C LEU A 268 -7.66 31.78 3.96
N HIS A 269 -8.23 31.34 2.84
CA HIS A 269 -7.61 31.30 1.51
C HIS A 269 -6.37 30.35 1.42
N TYR A 270 -6.27 29.38 2.33
CA TYR A 270 -5.21 28.37 2.40
C TYR A 270 -5.67 26.99 1.90
N THR A 271 -6.53 26.91 0.87
CA THR A 271 -6.98 25.60 0.37
C THR A 271 -5.80 24.68 0.04
N PRO A 272 -5.76 23.45 0.55
CA PRO A 272 -4.57 22.61 0.43
C PRO A 272 -4.47 21.82 -0.89
N CYS A 273 -5.50 21.87 -1.76
CA CYS A 273 -5.60 20.98 -2.93
C CYS A 273 -4.38 21.03 -3.85
N GLY A 274 -3.92 22.23 -4.23
CA GLY A 274 -2.73 22.39 -5.06
C GLY A 274 -1.44 21.92 -4.34
N MET A 275 -1.34 22.13 -3.03
CA MET A 275 -0.24 21.63 -2.21
C MET A 275 -0.22 20.10 -2.17
N ILE A 276 -1.38 19.46 -1.95
CA ILE A 276 -1.51 17.99 -1.97
C ILE A 276 -1.05 17.43 -3.31
N SER A 277 -1.50 18.04 -4.42
CA SER A 277 -1.08 17.66 -5.78
C SER A 277 0.46 17.68 -5.94
N ARG A 278 1.09 18.77 -5.52
CA ARG A 278 2.54 18.97 -5.66
C ARG A 278 3.35 18.04 -4.78
N LEU A 279 2.92 17.82 -3.53
CA LEU A 279 3.61 16.88 -2.62
C LEU A 279 3.42 15.42 -3.04
N ALA A 280 2.30 15.09 -3.69
CA ALA A 280 2.12 13.76 -4.29
C ALA A 280 3.09 13.51 -5.47
N ASP A 281 3.54 14.55 -6.19
CA ASP A 281 4.61 14.44 -7.18
C ASP A 281 5.97 14.09 -6.54
N GLU A 282 6.19 14.52 -5.30
CA GLU A 282 7.35 14.21 -4.47
C GLU A 282 7.17 12.89 -3.68
N ASP A 283 6.17 12.08 -4.05
CA ASP A 283 5.81 10.81 -3.42
C ASP A 283 5.35 10.90 -1.96
N PHE A 284 5.01 12.10 -1.48
CA PHE A 284 4.43 12.30 -0.16
C PHE A 284 2.91 12.38 -0.22
N LEU A 285 2.22 11.44 0.45
CA LEU A 285 0.77 11.33 0.38
C LEU A 285 0.08 12.17 1.48
N ILE A 286 -0.93 12.92 1.07
CA ILE A 286 -1.79 13.68 1.99
C ILE A 286 -3.26 13.37 1.68
N GLY A 287 -3.97 12.84 2.67
CA GLY A 287 -5.41 12.64 2.61
C GLY A 287 -6.18 13.94 2.83
N CYS A 288 -7.10 14.25 1.92
CA CYS A 288 -8.00 15.38 2.04
C CYS A 288 -9.11 15.09 3.05
N GLU A 289 -9.73 16.17 3.59
CA GLU A 289 -10.87 16.09 4.50
C GLU A 289 -10.64 15.25 5.77
N SER A 290 -9.35 15.11 6.13
CA SER A 290 -8.93 14.25 7.25
C SER A 290 -9.49 12.83 7.16
N ASP A 291 -9.70 12.32 5.93
CA ASP A 291 -10.13 10.93 5.72
C ASP A 291 -8.96 9.97 5.87
N VAL A 292 -8.77 9.53 7.11
CA VAL A 292 -7.67 8.64 7.49
C VAL A 292 -7.79 7.28 6.81
N ASP A 293 -8.99 6.69 6.74
CA ASP A 293 -9.20 5.37 6.12
C ASP A 293 -8.89 5.40 4.61
N ALA A 294 -9.26 6.49 3.91
CA ALA A 294 -8.86 6.69 2.51
C ALA A 294 -7.34 6.82 2.38
N THR A 295 -6.70 7.56 3.29
CA THR A 295 -5.24 7.71 3.29
C THR A 295 -4.53 6.38 3.53
N VAL A 296 -5.04 5.55 4.45
CA VAL A 296 -4.54 4.16 4.64
C VAL A 296 -4.70 3.34 3.35
N THR A 297 -5.82 3.51 2.63
CA THR A 297 -6.02 2.84 1.33
C THR A 297 -4.96 3.28 0.30
N MET A 298 -4.70 4.60 0.21
CA MET A 298 -3.63 5.15 -0.65
C MET A 298 -2.26 4.59 -0.29
N LEU A 299 -1.93 4.52 1.00
CA LEU A 299 -0.66 3.97 1.48
C LEU A 299 -0.50 2.50 1.11
N ILE A 300 -1.56 1.69 1.27
CA ILE A 300 -1.57 0.28 0.87
C ILE A 300 -1.28 0.16 -0.64
N GLN A 301 -2.01 0.89 -1.47
CA GLN A 301 -1.82 0.88 -2.92
C GLN A 301 -0.40 1.32 -3.32
N LYS A 302 0.10 2.43 -2.75
CA LYS A 302 1.46 2.90 -3.00
C LYS A 302 2.52 1.87 -2.61
N TYR A 303 2.39 1.23 -1.45
CA TYR A 303 3.38 0.26 -0.99
C TYR A 303 3.36 -1.06 -1.76
N LEU A 304 2.22 -1.41 -2.37
CA LEU A 304 2.09 -2.59 -3.24
C LEU A 304 2.56 -2.33 -4.68
N SER A 305 2.24 -1.16 -5.25
CA SER A 305 2.53 -0.82 -6.65
C SER A 305 3.83 -0.04 -6.85
N GLY A 306 4.22 0.79 -5.88
CA GLY A 306 5.23 1.84 -6.06
C GLY A 306 4.68 3.11 -6.71
N GLU A 307 3.49 3.07 -7.31
CA GLU A 307 2.85 4.18 -8.01
C GLU A 307 2.16 5.15 -7.04
N THR A 308 2.00 6.41 -7.46
CA THR A 308 1.26 7.41 -6.68
C THR A 308 -0.24 7.28 -6.92
N PRO A 309 -1.06 7.00 -5.89
CA PRO A 309 -2.50 6.92 -6.01
C PRO A 309 -3.15 8.31 -6.05
N PHE A 310 -4.42 8.33 -6.48
CA PHE A 310 -5.28 9.50 -6.49
C PHE A 310 -6.52 9.24 -5.63
N MET A 311 -6.76 10.08 -4.62
CA MET A 311 -8.00 10.09 -3.84
C MET A 311 -9.07 10.86 -4.62
N SER A 312 -10.28 10.29 -4.75
CA SER A 312 -11.35 10.86 -5.57
C SER A 312 -12.74 10.51 -5.06
N ASP A 313 -13.72 11.31 -5.49
CA ASP A 313 -15.14 11.02 -5.40
C ASP A 313 -15.62 10.28 -6.65
N LEU A 314 -16.61 9.40 -6.51
CA LEU A 314 -17.41 8.88 -7.61
C LEU A 314 -18.60 9.82 -7.85
N ILE A 315 -18.54 10.66 -8.88
CA ILE A 315 -19.54 11.74 -9.08
C ILE A 315 -20.70 11.36 -10.02
N THR A 316 -20.50 10.43 -10.94
CA THR A 316 -21.54 9.95 -11.84
C THR A 316 -21.15 8.63 -12.51
N ILE A 317 -22.13 7.91 -13.01
CA ILE A 317 -21.94 6.68 -13.80
C ILE A 317 -22.61 6.82 -15.16
N ASP A 318 -22.15 6.03 -16.13
CA ASP A 318 -22.77 5.82 -17.44
C ASP A 318 -22.92 4.32 -17.65
N GLU A 319 -24.17 3.84 -17.61
CA GLU A 319 -24.48 2.42 -17.78
C GLU A 319 -24.26 1.93 -19.22
N THR A 320 -24.42 2.81 -20.21
CA THR A 320 -24.24 2.46 -21.63
C THR A 320 -22.77 2.17 -21.94
N GLU A 321 -21.87 2.97 -21.38
CA GLU A 321 -20.42 2.80 -21.55
C GLU A 321 -19.80 1.94 -20.42
N ASN A 322 -20.59 1.47 -19.47
CA ASN A 322 -20.14 0.76 -18.27
C ASN A 322 -19.02 1.53 -17.54
N SER A 323 -19.17 2.84 -17.40
CA SER A 323 -18.10 3.71 -16.89
C SER A 323 -18.53 4.54 -15.69
N ALA A 324 -17.53 4.94 -14.91
CA ALA A 324 -17.64 5.81 -13.75
C ALA A 324 -16.76 7.03 -13.94
N MET A 325 -17.24 8.21 -13.55
CA MET A 325 -16.45 9.44 -13.50
C MET A 325 -15.97 9.66 -12.07
N PHE A 326 -14.66 9.64 -11.91
CA PHE A 326 -13.98 9.98 -10.66
C PHE A 326 -13.44 11.40 -10.75
N TRP A 327 -13.63 12.18 -9.68
CA TRP A 327 -13.30 13.61 -9.64
C TRP A 327 -12.85 14.00 -8.24
N HIS A 328 -12.02 15.04 -8.15
CA HIS A 328 -11.76 15.79 -6.91
C HIS A 328 -11.36 17.23 -7.18
N CYS A 329 -11.29 18.04 -6.11
CA CYS A 329 -11.07 19.49 -6.16
C CYS A 329 -9.74 19.95 -6.78
N GLY A 330 -8.84 19.06 -7.23
CA GLY A 330 -7.55 19.45 -7.84
C GLY A 330 -6.33 19.04 -7.02
N GLN A 331 -6.35 17.85 -6.46
CA GLN A 331 -5.29 17.29 -5.59
C GLN A 331 -4.52 16.11 -6.20
N ALA A 332 -4.81 15.68 -7.44
CA ALA A 332 -4.05 14.60 -8.07
C ALA A 332 -2.63 15.07 -8.39
N ALA A 333 -1.66 14.16 -8.22
CA ALA A 333 -0.29 14.38 -8.62
C ALA A 333 -0.22 14.82 -10.10
N THR A 334 0.57 15.84 -10.42
CA THR A 334 0.65 16.34 -11.80
C THR A 334 1.26 15.34 -12.77
N LYS A 335 2.11 14.43 -12.27
CA LYS A 335 2.65 13.29 -13.05
C LYS A 335 1.59 12.28 -13.52
N LEU A 336 0.38 12.31 -12.96
CA LEU A 336 -0.76 11.52 -13.42
C LEU A 336 -1.55 12.17 -14.55
N LYS A 337 -1.18 13.38 -14.95
CA LYS A 337 -1.83 14.15 -16.01
C LYS A 337 -1.95 13.35 -17.31
N ASN A 338 -3.07 13.49 -18.01
CA ASN A 338 -3.21 13.04 -19.39
C ASN A 338 -2.20 13.81 -20.26
N PRO A 339 -1.35 13.14 -21.05
CA PRO A 339 -0.35 13.80 -21.88
C PRO A 339 -0.90 14.86 -22.85
N THR A 340 -2.17 14.73 -23.27
CA THR A 340 -2.83 15.64 -24.22
C THR A 340 -3.61 16.78 -23.55
N CYS A 341 -3.58 16.87 -22.22
CA CYS A 341 -4.29 17.90 -21.46
C CYS A 341 -3.29 18.86 -20.82
N ASP A 342 -3.47 20.18 -21.01
CA ASP A 342 -2.72 21.17 -20.26
C ASP A 342 -3.25 21.27 -18.82
N LEU A 343 -2.34 21.45 -17.87
CA LEU A 343 -2.73 21.73 -16.49
C LEU A 343 -3.18 23.19 -16.37
N ILE A 344 -4.22 23.39 -15.58
CA ILE A 344 -4.73 24.71 -15.23
C ILE A 344 -4.55 24.90 -13.73
N VAL A 345 -3.82 25.94 -13.34
CA VAL A 345 -3.70 26.37 -11.95
C VAL A 345 -4.75 27.44 -11.71
N SER A 346 -5.71 27.18 -10.85
CA SER A 346 -6.87 28.06 -10.63
C SER A 346 -7.35 28.01 -9.18
N ASN A 347 -8.42 28.76 -8.87
CA ASN A 347 -9.06 28.73 -7.55
C ASN A 347 -9.73 27.39 -7.31
N HIS A 348 -9.93 27.03 -6.03
CA HIS A 348 -10.69 25.84 -5.66
C HIS A 348 -12.07 25.83 -6.35
N PRO A 349 -12.48 24.70 -6.98
CA PRO A 349 -13.65 24.66 -7.88
C PRO A 349 -14.98 25.00 -7.19
N LEU A 350 -15.13 24.65 -5.91
CA LEU A 350 -16.36 24.85 -5.14
C LEU A 350 -16.30 26.11 -4.26
N ALA A 351 -15.17 26.36 -3.60
CA ALA A 351 -15.01 27.50 -2.71
C ALA A 351 -14.64 28.83 -3.43
N GLY A 352 -14.11 28.75 -4.64
CA GLY A 352 -13.65 29.93 -5.39
C GLY A 352 -12.43 30.66 -4.79
N GLN A 353 -11.72 30.00 -3.87
CA GLN A 353 -10.61 30.56 -3.10
C GLN A 353 -9.39 29.62 -3.15
N GLY A 354 -8.21 30.14 -2.77
CA GLY A 354 -6.97 29.37 -2.70
C GLY A 354 -6.51 28.83 -4.05
N VAL A 355 -5.71 27.77 -4.07
CA VAL A 355 -5.09 27.20 -5.27
C VAL A 355 -5.43 25.72 -5.42
N ALA A 356 -5.84 25.34 -6.63
CA ALA A 356 -6.06 23.95 -7.05
C ALA A 356 -5.48 23.72 -8.46
N ILE A 357 -5.16 22.46 -8.80
CA ILE A 357 -4.58 22.11 -10.10
C ILE A 357 -5.59 21.24 -10.84
N TYR A 358 -6.03 21.69 -12.01
CA TYR A 358 -7.07 21.06 -12.80
C TYR A 358 -6.52 20.32 -14.01
N GLY A 359 -7.24 19.32 -14.46
CA GLY A 359 -6.96 18.58 -15.67
C GLY A 359 -7.63 17.22 -15.72
N THR A 360 -7.37 16.48 -16.78
CA THR A 360 -7.74 15.07 -16.89
C THR A 360 -6.54 14.19 -16.63
N LEU A 361 -6.77 12.97 -16.13
CA LEU A 361 -5.71 12.04 -15.80
C LEU A 361 -5.42 11.06 -16.95
N LYS A 362 -4.22 10.46 -16.92
CA LYS A 362 -3.71 9.55 -17.94
C LYS A 362 -4.59 8.30 -18.10
N PRO A 363 -4.69 7.74 -19.32
CA PRO A 363 -5.34 6.45 -19.52
C PRO A 363 -4.48 5.31 -18.97
N GLY A 364 -5.11 4.13 -18.77
CA GLY A 364 -4.43 2.90 -18.36
C GLY A 364 -5.23 2.06 -17.37
N LYS A 365 -4.73 0.87 -17.07
CA LYS A 365 -5.35 -0.01 -16.06
C LYS A 365 -5.30 0.64 -14.69
N VAL A 366 -6.41 0.55 -13.96
CA VAL A 366 -6.53 1.10 -12.62
C VAL A 366 -7.16 0.10 -11.66
N THR A 367 -6.68 0.13 -10.42
CA THR A 367 -7.33 -0.50 -9.28
C THR A 367 -7.98 0.59 -8.43
N VAL A 368 -9.30 0.54 -8.30
CA VAL A 368 -10.11 1.42 -7.44
C VAL A 368 -10.39 0.70 -6.14
N ALA A 369 -10.06 1.31 -5.03
CA ALA A 369 -10.22 0.67 -3.73
C ALA A 369 -10.66 1.65 -2.64
N ARG A 370 -11.30 1.10 -1.60
CA ARG A 370 -11.59 1.78 -0.34
C ARG A 370 -11.47 0.80 0.81
N MET A 371 -10.57 1.04 1.73
CA MET A 371 -10.51 0.41 3.04
C MET A 371 -11.25 1.29 4.04
N SER A 372 -12.21 0.76 4.78
CA SER A 372 -12.97 1.54 5.75
C SER A 372 -13.42 0.68 6.91
N LYS A 373 -13.56 1.32 8.07
CA LYS A 373 -14.27 0.73 9.21
C LYS A 373 -15.77 0.71 8.92
N ILE A 374 -16.32 -0.48 8.76
CA ILE A 374 -17.75 -0.76 8.58
C ILE A 374 -18.13 -1.84 9.60
N ASP A 375 -19.20 -1.65 10.34
CA ASP A 375 -19.65 -2.60 11.40
C ASP A 375 -18.57 -2.93 12.45
N ASN A 376 -17.78 -1.93 12.84
CA ASN A 376 -16.66 -2.04 13.79
C ASN A 376 -15.47 -2.90 13.34
N GLU A 377 -15.43 -3.34 12.10
CA GLU A 377 -14.29 -4.04 11.48
C GLU A 377 -13.90 -3.34 10.18
N PHE A 378 -12.65 -3.55 9.72
CA PHE A 378 -12.27 -3.08 8.41
C PHE A 378 -12.84 -3.99 7.32
N LYS A 379 -13.38 -3.36 6.27
CA LYS A 379 -13.74 -4.01 5.02
C LYS A 379 -12.98 -3.36 3.86
N LEU A 380 -12.66 -4.13 2.84
CA LEU A 380 -12.02 -3.67 1.61
C LEU A 380 -13.02 -3.72 0.45
N PHE A 381 -13.46 -2.56 -0.02
CA PHE A 381 -14.08 -2.43 -1.33
C PHE A 381 -13.00 -2.39 -2.41
N LEU A 382 -13.20 -3.12 -3.52
CA LEU A 382 -12.22 -3.26 -4.57
C LEU A 382 -12.88 -3.53 -5.91
N VAL A 383 -12.55 -2.73 -6.93
CA VAL A 383 -12.96 -2.95 -8.33
C VAL A 383 -11.82 -2.54 -9.27
N LYS A 384 -11.68 -3.26 -10.40
CA LYS A 384 -10.73 -2.94 -11.45
C LYS A 384 -11.43 -2.27 -12.63
N GLY A 385 -10.66 -1.52 -13.39
CA GLY A 385 -11.13 -0.89 -14.61
C GLY A 385 -9.98 -0.35 -15.46
N GLU A 386 -10.36 0.34 -16.51
CA GLU A 386 -9.44 1.03 -17.39
C GLU A 386 -9.81 2.50 -17.46
N ALA A 387 -8.89 3.36 -17.03
CA ALA A 387 -8.99 4.80 -17.25
C ALA A 387 -8.88 5.08 -18.75
N ILE A 388 -9.86 5.80 -19.29
CA ILE A 388 -9.89 6.14 -20.72
C ILE A 388 -9.66 7.64 -20.91
N PRO A 389 -9.14 8.07 -22.07
CA PRO A 389 -9.02 9.48 -22.39
C PRO A 389 -10.38 10.18 -22.25
N SER A 390 -10.42 11.23 -21.45
CA SER A 390 -11.62 12.02 -21.22
C SER A 390 -11.38 13.50 -21.51
N GLN A 391 -12.43 14.20 -21.96
CA GLN A 391 -12.38 15.64 -22.13
C GLN A 391 -12.47 16.32 -20.76
N TYR A 392 -11.85 17.48 -20.64
CA TYR A 392 -12.01 18.37 -19.50
C TYR A 392 -13.40 19.02 -19.57
N VAL A 393 -14.33 18.62 -18.71
CA VAL A 393 -15.74 19.02 -18.77
C VAL A 393 -16.21 19.85 -17.57
N THR A 394 -15.41 19.90 -16.50
CA THR A 394 -15.70 20.69 -15.30
C THR A 394 -14.43 21.07 -14.58
N LYS A 395 -14.47 22.11 -13.73
CA LYS A 395 -13.33 22.49 -12.88
C LYS A 395 -12.98 21.36 -11.91
N GLY A 396 -11.68 21.18 -11.65
CA GLY A 396 -11.14 20.11 -10.83
C GLY A 396 -10.29 19.14 -11.62
N VAL A 397 -9.97 18.01 -11.01
CA VAL A 397 -9.23 16.93 -11.64
C VAL A 397 -10.14 15.71 -11.80
N MET A 398 -10.11 15.07 -12.97
CA MET A 398 -11.05 14.01 -13.29
C MET A 398 -10.45 12.89 -14.13
N VAL A 399 -11.07 11.71 -14.00
CA VAL A 399 -10.80 10.54 -14.84
C VAL A 399 -12.06 9.72 -15.05
N LYS A 400 -12.30 9.29 -16.28
CA LYS A 400 -13.35 8.35 -16.63
C LYS A 400 -12.76 6.95 -16.64
N VAL A 401 -13.40 6.01 -15.93
CA VAL A 401 -12.94 4.63 -15.80
C VAL A 401 -14.04 3.69 -16.29
N VAL A 402 -13.74 2.87 -17.29
CA VAL A 402 -14.60 1.73 -17.69
C VAL A 402 -14.31 0.60 -16.72
N LEU A 403 -15.33 0.14 -15.99
CA LEU A 403 -15.18 -0.88 -14.96
C LEU A 403 -15.26 -2.30 -15.53
N GLU A 404 -14.53 -3.25 -14.95
CA GLU A 404 -14.62 -4.68 -15.32
C GLU A 404 -15.96 -5.31 -14.89
N LYS A 405 -16.61 -4.72 -13.89
CA LYS A 405 -17.91 -5.14 -13.37
C LYS A 405 -19.00 -4.18 -13.86
N PRO A 406 -20.27 -4.63 -13.96
CA PRO A 406 -21.36 -3.74 -14.31
C PRO A 406 -21.45 -2.55 -13.35
N VAL A 407 -21.30 -1.33 -13.86
CA VAL A 407 -21.17 -0.11 -13.05
C VAL A 407 -22.35 0.12 -12.12
N TYR A 408 -23.57 -0.24 -12.55
CA TYR A 408 -24.77 -0.15 -11.72
C TYR A 408 -24.71 -1.12 -10.52
N GLN A 409 -24.22 -2.34 -10.71
CA GLN A 409 -24.03 -3.30 -9.61
C GLN A 409 -22.97 -2.79 -8.63
N VAL A 410 -21.87 -2.20 -9.14
CA VAL A 410 -20.83 -1.57 -8.31
C VAL A 410 -21.43 -0.48 -7.44
N LEU A 411 -22.24 0.43 -8.03
CA LEU A 411 -22.90 1.51 -7.29
C LEU A 411 -23.84 0.98 -6.20
N HIS A 412 -24.64 -0.05 -6.52
CA HIS A 412 -25.55 -0.67 -5.54
C HIS A 412 -24.78 -1.30 -4.38
N ARG A 413 -23.70 -2.05 -4.68
CA ARG A 413 -22.85 -2.64 -3.61
C ARG A 413 -22.22 -1.58 -2.72
N ILE A 414 -21.74 -0.47 -3.28
CA ILE A 414 -21.23 0.67 -2.52
C ILE A 414 -22.27 1.15 -1.49
N ALA A 415 -23.51 1.34 -1.94
CA ALA A 415 -24.59 1.85 -1.11
C ALA A 415 -25.06 0.84 -0.05
N GLU A 416 -25.22 -0.43 -0.43
CA GLU A 416 -25.68 -1.50 0.46
C GLU A 416 -24.69 -1.86 1.54
N GLU A 417 -23.37 -1.80 1.24
CA GLU A 417 -22.30 -2.11 2.18
C GLU A 417 -21.85 -0.86 3.00
N GLY A 418 -22.42 0.30 2.73
CA GLY A 418 -22.07 1.54 3.44
C GLY A 418 -20.64 2.02 3.17
N VAL A 419 -20.11 1.79 1.94
CA VAL A 419 -18.77 2.24 1.56
C VAL A 419 -18.76 3.76 1.47
N PRO A 420 -17.82 4.47 2.15
CA PRO A 420 -17.72 5.93 2.12
C PRO A 420 -17.37 6.49 0.74
N HIS A 421 -17.54 7.81 0.56
CA HIS A 421 -17.49 8.51 -0.73
C HIS A 421 -16.10 8.61 -1.37
N HIS A 422 -15.01 8.62 -0.60
CA HIS A 422 -13.67 8.69 -1.17
C HIS A 422 -13.15 7.32 -1.60
N TYR A 423 -12.59 7.26 -2.81
CA TYR A 423 -11.93 6.09 -3.38
C TYR A 423 -10.48 6.43 -3.71
N SER A 424 -9.60 5.47 -3.55
CA SER A 424 -8.21 5.58 -4.01
C SER A 424 -8.04 4.83 -5.33
N LEU A 425 -7.53 5.52 -6.34
CA LEU A 425 -7.23 4.97 -7.66
C LEU A 425 -5.71 4.89 -7.83
N VAL A 426 -5.20 3.72 -8.22
CA VAL A 426 -3.79 3.57 -8.62
C VAL A 426 -3.70 2.99 -10.01
N TRP A 427 -2.76 3.50 -10.83
CA TRP A 427 -2.53 3.06 -12.21
C TRP A 427 -1.66 1.81 -12.26
N ASP A 428 -2.19 0.74 -11.66
CA ASP A 428 -1.62 -0.60 -11.65
C ASP A 428 -2.71 -1.63 -11.30
N ASP A 429 -2.52 -2.90 -11.68
CA ASP A 429 -3.37 -4.01 -11.24
C ASP A 429 -2.80 -4.66 -9.97
N VAL A 430 -3.15 -4.09 -8.82
CA VAL A 430 -2.76 -4.61 -7.50
C VAL A 430 -3.91 -5.29 -6.75
N ALA A 431 -4.98 -5.64 -7.47
CA ALA A 431 -6.18 -6.20 -6.87
C ALA A 431 -5.90 -7.54 -6.15
N ALA A 432 -5.08 -8.40 -6.75
CA ALA A 432 -4.72 -9.68 -6.14
C ALA A 432 -3.89 -9.50 -4.87
N GLU A 433 -2.92 -8.60 -4.88
CA GLU A 433 -2.08 -8.25 -3.73
C GLU A 433 -2.91 -7.61 -2.61
N MET A 434 -3.86 -6.72 -2.93
CA MET A 434 -4.77 -6.12 -1.95
C MET A 434 -5.68 -7.17 -1.31
N LYS A 435 -6.25 -8.10 -2.08
CA LYS A 435 -7.03 -9.24 -1.56
C LYS A 435 -6.17 -10.13 -0.65
N LYS A 436 -4.93 -10.40 -1.05
CA LYS A 436 -4.00 -11.19 -0.23
C LYS A 436 -3.64 -10.47 1.08
N LEU A 437 -3.39 -9.17 1.03
CA LEU A 437 -3.14 -8.34 2.21
C LEU A 437 -4.37 -8.37 3.16
N ALA A 438 -5.57 -8.18 2.62
CA ALA A 438 -6.82 -8.27 3.38
C ALA A 438 -6.96 -9.63 4.06
N SER A 439 -6.72 -10.73 3.34
CA SER A 439 -6.73 -12.10 3.89
C SER A 439 -5.73 -12.28 5.04
N VAL A 440 -4.50 -11.76 4.91
CA VAL A 440 -3.46 -11.83 5.96
C VAL A 440 -3.88 -11.07 7.23
N LEU A 441 -4.61 -9.95 7.06
CA LEU A 441 -5.09 -9.11 8.17
C LEU A 441 -6.46 -9.53 8.72
N GLY A 442 -7.10 -10.54 8.13
CA GLY A 442 -8.47 -10.94 8.47
C GLY A 442 -9.49 -9.83 8.17
N ILE A 443 -9.34 -9.15 7.03
CA ILE A 443 -10.22 -8.11 6.53
C ILE A 443 -11.12 -8.70 5.45
N GLU A 444 -12.43 -8.46 5.58
CA GLU A 444 -13.42 -8.87 4.60
C GLU A 444 -13.27 -8.07 3.31
N VAL A 445 -13.37 -8.74 2.17
CA VAL A 445 -13.42 -8.11 0.85
C VAL A 445 -14.86 -8.04 0.39
N ILE A 446 -15.34 -6.83 0.09
CA ILE A 446 -16.66 -6.61 -0.51
C ILE A 446 -16.59 -7.06 -1.98
N GLU A 447 -17.13 -8.22 -2.27
CA GLU A 447 -17.15 -8.78 -3.62
C GLU A 447 -18.35 -8.25 -4.43
N ILE A 448 -18.12 -8.04 -5.75
CA ILE A 448 -19.10 -7.52 -6.72
C ILE A 448 -19.38 -8.60 -7.76
#